data_8be4d6ccf78d43698f9259a6bd258aa0
#
_entry.id   8be4d6ccf78d43698f9259a6bd258aa0
#
_cell.length_a   1.000
_cell.length_b   1.000
_cell.length_c   1.000
_cell.angle_alpha   90.00
_cell.angle_beta   90.00
_cell.angle_gamma   90.00
#
_symmetry.space_group_name_H-M   'P 1'
#
loop_
_entity.id
_entity.type
_entity.pdbx_description
1 polymer ?
#
loop_
_entity_poly.entity_id
_entity_poly.type
_entity_poly.pdbx_seq_one_letter_code
_entity_poly.pdbx_strand_id
1 'polypeptide(L)'
;CVATANLDNYRGIGLYKQLGYIPYNVTDHYNAENWSLSKTLEYAFDDYCIAEMANKMGKKEIADEFYKRSQNYKNVYNPATSFMQPRDDKGNFIKDFKADEYTPHICESNGWQYFWSVQHDIDGLIDLTGGTSRFAEKLDSMFTYHPAADEELPIFSTGMIGQYAHGNEPSHHVIYLFNA
;
A
#
# COMPACT_ATOMS: atom_id res chain seq x y z
N CYS A 1 -1.95 12.12 -15.79
CA CYS A 1 -1.94 11.00 -14.86
C CYS A 1 -1.32 9.78 -15.53
N VAL A 2 -0.29 9.23 -14.95
CA VAL A 2 0.27 7.93 -15.36
C VAL A 2 -0.38 6.88 -14.48
N ALA A 3 -1.17 6.00 -15.07
CA ALA A 3 -1.74 4.87 -14.36
C ALA A 3 -0.93 3.64 -14.72
N THR A 4 -0.47 2.91 -13.72
CA THR A 4 0.22 1.65 -13.91
C THR A 4 -0.77 0.49 -13.84
N ALA A 5 -0.73 -0.38 -14.83
CA ALA A 5 -1.50 -1.62 -14.84
C ALA A 5 -0.56 -2.79 -15.11
N ASN A 6 -0.78 -3.87 -14.38
CA ASN A 6 -0.02 -5.09 -14.52
C ASN A 6 -0.45 -5.90 -15.75
N LEU A 7 0.46 -6.70 -16.32
CA LEU A 7 0.17 -7.61 -17.45
C LEU A 7 -0.97 -8.58 -17.16
N ASP A 8 -1.09 -9.04 -15.93
CA ASP A 8 -2.20 -9.91 -15.50
C ASP A 8 -3.52 -9.14 -15.32
N ASN A 9 -3.49 -7.81 -15.41
CA ASN A 9 -4.66 -6.96 -15.36
C ASN A 9 -5.18 -6.63 -16.76
N TYR A 10 -5.41 -7.62 -17.61
CA TYR A 10 -5.95 -7.44 -18.97
C TYR A 10 -7.25 -6.63 -19.01
N ARG A 11 -8.09 -6.77 -17.98
CA ARG A 11 -9.36 -6.03 -17.89
C ARG A 11 -9.13 -4.56 -17.55
N GLY A 12 -8.20 -4.27 -16.64
CA GLY A 12 -7.79 -2.89 -16.34
C GLY A 12 -7.19 -2.19 -17.56
N ILE A 13 -6.30 -2.86 -18.29
CA ILE A 13 -5.74 -2.36 -19.53
C ILE A 13 -6.85 -2.12 -20.57
N GLY A 14 -7.83 -3.03 -20.65
CA GLY A 14 -8.99 -2.87 -21.53
C GLY A 14 -9.83 -1.64 -21.17
N LEU A 15 -10.05 -1.41 -19.87
CA LEU A 15 -10.78 -0.23 -19.39
C LEU A 15 -10.02 1.06 -19.73
N TYR A 16 -8.71 1.13 -19.48
CA TYR A 16 -7.90 2.30 -19.82
C TYR A 16 -7.96 2.61 -21.32
N LYS A 17 -7.89 1.60 -22.19
CA LYS A 17 -8.07 1.77 -23.64
C LYS A 17 -9.45 2.33 -24.00
N GLN A 18 -10.51 1.84 -23.36
CA GLN A 18 -11.88 2.34 -23.56
C GLN A 18 -12.06 3.79 -23.11
N LEU A 19 -11.23 4.23 -22.14
CA LEU A 19 -11.19 5.61 -21.65
C LEU A 19 -10.29 6.53 -22.50
N GLY A 20 -9.68 6.00 -23.57
CA GLY A 20 -8.79 6.76 -24.45
C GLY A 20 -7.33 6.84 -23.97
N TYR A 21 -6.96 6.11 -22.93
CA TYR A 21 -5.56 6.01 -22.51
C TYR A 21 -4.82 5.00 -23.39
N ILE A 22 -3.66 5.39 -23.88
CA ILE A 22 -2.77 4.51 -24.64
C ILE A 22 -1.80 3.86 -23.65
N PRO A 23 -1.72 2.53 -23.57
CA PRO A 23 -0.71 1.87 -22.76
C PRO A 23 0.68 2.24 -23.28
N TYR A 24 1.43 2.95 -22.50
CA TYR A 24 2.74 3.45 -22.86
C TYR A 24 3.86 2.49 -22.42
N ASN A 25 3.67 1.78 -21.35
CA ASN A 25 4.57 0.71 -20.92
C ASN A 25 3.79 -0.35 -20.12
N VAL A 26 3.90 -1.60 -20.54
CA VAL A 26 3.36 -2.75 -19.80
C VAL A 26 4.57 -3.50 -19.29
N THR A 27 4.90 -3.31 -18.03
CA THR A 27 5.99 -4.03 -17.38
C THR A 27 5.44 -5.18 -16.57
N ASP A 28 6.06 -6.35 -16.75
CA ASP A 28 5.81 -7.51 -15.88
C ASP A 28 6.50 -7.26 -14.53
N HIS A 29 5.73 -6.84 -13.55
CA HIS A 29 6.24 -6.49 -12.23
C HIS A 29 6.08 -7.62 -11.20
N TYR A 30 5.69 -8.82 -11.65
CA TYR A 30 5.55 -10.00 -10.79
C TYR A 30 6.85 -10.76 -10.55
N ASN A 31 7.99 -10.12 -10.66
CA ASN A 31 9.15 -10.66 -9.98
C ASN A 31 8.98 -10.37 -8.49
N ALA A 32 8.74 -11.41 -7.72
CA ALA A 32 8.45 -11.40 -6.28
C ALA A 32 9.54 -10.72 -5.42
N GLU A 33 10.60 -10.23 -6.02
CA GLU A 33 11.79 -9.78 -5.32
C GLU A 33 11.83 -8.28 -5.08
N ASN A 34 11.30 -7.45 -5.99
CA ASN A 34 11.39 -6.00 -5.84
C ASN A 34 10.02 -5.33 -5.65
N TRP A 35 9.88 -4.64 -4.50
CA TRP A 35 8.73 -3.82 -4.15
C TRP A 35 7.39 -4.57 -4.11
N SER A 36 7.41 -5.86 -3.83
CA SER A 36 6.20 -6.69 -3.85
C SER A 36 5.11 -6.19 -2.90
N LEU A 37 5.49 -5.73 -1.71
CA LEU A 37 4.55 -5.18 -0.74
C LEU A 37 3.98 -3.84 -1.23
N SER A 38 4.86 -2.92 -1.65
CA SER A 38 4.43 -1.63 -2.19
C SER A 38 3.47 -1.79 -3.35
N LYS A 39 3.80 -2.64 -4.33
CA LYS A 39 2.93 -2.93 -5.46
C LYS A 39 1.56 -3.46 -5.04
N THR A 40 1.50 -4.35 -4.06
CA THR A 40 0.22 -4.89 -3.60
C THR A 40 -0.67 -3.80 -3.02
N LEU A 41 -0.10 -2.88 -2.23
CA LEU A 41 -0.85 -1.78 -1.61
C LEU A 41 -1.24 -0.71 -2.63
N GLU A 42 -0.30 -0.27 -3.46
CA GLU A 42 -0.54 0.73 -4.50
C GLU A 42 -1.58 0.24 -5.53
N TYR A 43 -1.47 -1.01 -5.98
CA TYR A 43 -2.44 -1.56 -6.93
C TYR A 43 -3.83 -1.76 -6.32
N ALA A 44 -3.93 -2.01 -5.02
CA ALA A 44 -5.23 -2.02 -4.35
C ALA A 44 -5.90 -0.64 -4.40
N PHE A 45 -5.13 0.43 -4.24
CA PHE A 45 -5.62 1.80 -4.41
C PHE A 45 -5.96 2.13 -5.86
N ASP A 46 -5.11 1.74 -6.82
CA ASP A 46 -5.38 1.89 -8.25
C ASP A 46 -6.68 1.17 -8.67
N ASP A 47 -6.87 -0.06 -8.19
CA ASP A 47 -8.07 -0.85 -8.44
C ASP A 47 -9.33 -0.16 -7.87
N TYR A 48 -9.24 0.47 -6.71
CA TYR A 48 -10.33 1.30 -6.17
C TYR A 48 -10.64 2.49 -7.08
N CYS A 49 -9.63 3.20 -7.56
CA CYS A 49 -9.82 4.33 -8.48
C CYS A 49 -10.49 3.89 -9.80
N ILE A 50 -10.10 2.71 -10.33
CA ILE A 50 -10.74 2.12 -11.51
C ILE A 50 -12.20 1.77 -11.22
N ALA A 51 -12.48 1.19 -10.06
CA ALA A 51 -13.83 0.82 -9.64
C ALA A 51 -14.75 2.05 -9.56
N GLU A 52 -14.27 3.12 -8.91
CA GLU A 52 -15.01 4.38 -8.80
C GLU A 52 -15.33 4.99 -10.18
N MET A 53 -14.35 5.02 -11.08
CA MET A 53 -14.55 5.51 -12.43
C MET A 53 -15.54 4.63 -13.20
N ALA A 54 -15.39 3.32 -13.16
CA ALA A 54 -16.29 2.37 -13.83
C ALA A 54 -17.72 2.50 -13.31
N ASN A 55 -17.91 2.66 -12.00
CA ASN A 55 -19.20 2.86 -11.37
C ASN A 55 -19.89 4.15 -11.88
N LYS A 56 -19.16 5.26 -11.90
CA LYS A 56 -19.67 6.54 -12.43
C LYS A 56 -20.00 6.48 -13.92
N MET A 57 -19.34 5.60 -14.67
CA MET A 57 -19.63 5.33 -16.09
C MET A 57 -20.78 4.33 -16.31
N GLY A 58 -21.41 3.81 -15.24
CA GLY A 58 -22.47 2.81 -15.32
C GLY A 58 -21.98 1.40 -15.70
N LYS A 59 -20.68 1.13 -15.60
CA LYS A 59 -20.05 -0.17 -15.93
C LYS A 59 -19.97 -1.04 -14.65
N LYS A 60 -21.12 -1.45 -14.17
CA LYS A 60 -21.26 -2.09 -12.85
C LYS A 60 -20.41 -3.34 -12.68
N GLU A 61 -20.39 -4.25 -13.66
CA GLU A 61 -19.63 -5.51 -13.56
C GLU A 61 -18.13 -5.24 -13.38
N ILE A 62 -17.61 -4.25 -14.11
CA ILE A 62 -16.20 -3.83 -13.98
C ILE A 62 -15.97 -3.21 -12.60
N ALA A 63 -16.89 -2.34 -12.16
CA ALA A 63 -16.78 -1.72 -10.84
C ALA A 63 -16.73 -2.77 -9.72
N ASP A 64 -17.66 -3.72 -9.73
CA ASP A 64 -17.76 -4.78 -8.71
C ASP A 64 -16.48 -5.65 -8.67
N GLU A 65 -15.89 -5.97 -9.84
CA GLU A 65 -14.63 -6.70 -9.90
C GLU A 65 -13.48 -5.91 -9.27
N PHE A 66 -13.32 -4.64 -9.64
CA PHE A 66 -12.23 -3.82 -9.17
C PHE A 66 -12.39 -3.41 -7.69
N TYR A 67 -13.61 -3.21 -7.19
CA TYR A 67 -13.84 -3.07 -5.75
C TYR A 67 -13.41 -4.31 -4.96
N LYS A 68 -13.66 -5.52 -5.49
CA LYS A 68 -13.18 -6.74 -4.86
C LYS A 68 -11.64 -6.79 -4.84
N ARG A 69 -10.99 -6.39 -5.92
CA ARG A 69 -9.53 -6.38 -6.02
C ARG A 69 -8.88 -5.33 -5.13
N SER A 70 -9.53 -4.18 -4.93
CA SER A 70 -9.06 -3.14 -4.03
C SER A 70 -8.91 -3.61 -2.57
N GLN A 71 -9.52 -4.74 -2.22
CA GLN A 71 -9.38 -5.36 -0.91
C GLN A 71 -8.13 -6.26 -0.78
N ASN A 72 -7.29 -6.38 -1.81
CA ASN A 72 -6.12 -7.26 -1.81
C ASN A 72 -5.06 -6.84 -0.78
N TYR A 73 -5.06 -5.59 -0.30
CA TYR A 73 -4.20 -5.14 0.79
C TYR A 73 -4.36 -6.00 2.06
N LYS A 74 -5.55 -6.58 2.29
CA LYS A 74 -5.83 -7.46 3.43
C LYS A 74 -5.01 -8.75 3.40
N ASN A 75 -4.61 -9.20 2.21
CA ASN A 75 -3.83 -10.43 2.04
C ASN A 75 -2.38 -10.31 2.54
N VAL A 76 -1.87 -9.09 2.67
CA VAL A 76 -0.50 -8.84 3.16
C VAL A 76 -0.46 -8.41 4.62
N TYR A 77 -1.60 -8.24 5.27
CA TYR A 77 -1.62 -8.00 6.71
C TYR A 77 -1.30 -9.29 7.48
N ASN A 78 -0.29 -9.21 8.35
CA ASN A 78 0.07 -10.31 9.24
C ASN A 78 -0.40 -10.00 10.67
N PRO A 79 -1.44 -10.68 11.18
CA PRO A 79 -1.94 -10.43 12.53
C PRO A 79 -0.93 -10.78 13.64
N ALA A 80 0.07 -11.63 13.35
CA ALA A 80 1.10 -11.98 14.35
C ALA A 80 2.09 -10.83 14.59
N THR A 81 2.36 -10.00 13.56
CA THR A 81 3.24 -8.83 13.67
C THR A 81 2.46 -7.52 13.77
N SER A 82 1.19 -7.55 13.40
CA SER A 82 0.32 -6.37 13.22
C SER A 82 0.86 -5.37 12.18
N PHE A 83 1.53 -5.89 11.15
CA PHE A 83 2.05 -5.10 10.03
C PHE A 83 1.63 -5.67 8.68
N MET A 84 1.70 -4.81 7.66
CA MET A 84 1.73 -5.26 6.26
C MET A 84 3.09 -5.91 6.03
N GLN A 85 3.09 -7.20 5.66
CA GLN A 85 4.29 -8.01 5.53
C GLN A 85 4.35 -8.69 4.18
N PRO A 86 5.50 -8.67 3.49
CA PRO A 86 5.65 -9.33 2.21
C PRO A 86 5.41 -10.83 2.30
N ARG A 87 4.96 -11.42 1.18
CA ARG A 87 4.82 -12.87 1.03
C ARG A 87 5.78 -13.40 -0.03
N ASP A 88 6.20 -14.64 0.15
CA ASP A 88 6.96 -15.39 -0.86
C ASP A 88 6.04 -15.89 -2.00
N ASP A 89 6.63 -16.53 -3.02
CA ASP A 89 5.91 -17.13 -4.16
C ASP A 89 4.95 -18.26 -3.78
N LYS A 90 5.05 -18.79 -2.57
CA LYS A 90 4.16 -19.82 -2.00
C LYS A 90 3.06 -19.22 -1.13
N GLY A 91 3.03 -17.90 -0.98
CA GLY A 91 2.06 -17.17 -0.18
C GLY A 91 2.36 -17.16 1.33
N ASN A 92 3.54 -17.61 1.78
CA ASN A 92 3.92 -17.52 3.18
C ASN A 92 4.47 -16.11 3.46
N PHE A 93 4.24 -15.60 4.67
CA PHE A 93 4.89 -14.38 5.11
C PHE A 93 6.41 -14.58 5.17
N ILE A 94 7.16 -13.59 4.67
CA ILE A 94 8.64 -13.60 4.73
C ILE A 94 9.07 -13.64 6.19
N LYS A 95 10.00 -14.55 6.50
CA LYS A 95 10.55 -14.69 7.85
C LYS A 95 11.47 -13.52 8.19
N ASP A 96 11.67 -13.31 9.48
CA ASP A 96 12.59 -12.31 10.03
C ASP A 96 12.28 -10.86 9.59
N PHE A 97 11.00 -10.59 9.27
CA PHE A 97 10.52 -9.24 8.93
C PHE A 97 10.63 -8.31 10.13
N LYS A 98 11.28 -7.18 9.92
CA LYS A 98 11.31 -6.06 10.86
C LYS A 98 10.72 -4.82 10.20
N ALA A 99 9.77 -4.20 10.88
CA ALA A 99 8.99 -3.12 10.30
C ALA A 99 9.78 -1.81 10.11
N ASP A 100 10.88 -1.65 10.81
CA ASP A 100 11.80 -0.50 10.75
C ASP A 100 12.95 -0.68 9.76
N GLU A 101 13.14 -1.89 9.21
CA GLU A 101 14.18 -2.14 8.21
C GLU A 101 13.73 -1.77 6.79
N TYR A 102 14.64 -1.17 6.03
CA TYR A 102 14.47 -0.92 4.60
C TYR A 102 14.81 -2.20 3.82
N THR A 103 13.83 -2.70 3.09
CA THR A 103 13.94 -3.99 2.39
C THR A 103 13.62 -3.84 0.90
N PRO A 104 14.10 -4.74 0.03
CA PRO A 104 13.77 -4.70 -1.40
C PRO A 104 12.27 -4.90 -1.69
N HIS A 105 11.48 -5.31 -0.72
CA HIS A 105 10.03 -5.52 -0.89
C HIS A 105 9.22 -4.22 -0.77
N ILE A 106 9.82 -3.15 -0.25
CA ILE A 106 9.18 -1.86 0.00
C ILE A 106 9.95 -0.78 -0.75
N CYS A 107 9.25 0.02 -1.53
CA CYS A 107 9.83 1.12 -2.30
C CYS A 107 10.03 2.34 -1.40
N GLU A 108 11.27 2.83 -1.30
CA GLU A 108 11.61 4.11 -0.62
C GLU A 108 11.12 4.25 0.83
N SER A 109 10.79 3.16 1.49
CA SER A 109 10.14 3.18 2.81
C SER A 109 10.41 1.90 3.59
N ASN A 110 9.90 1.85 4.79
CA ASN A 110 9.88 0.65 5.63
C ASN A 110 8.44 0.24 5.98
N GLY A 111 8.29 -0.81 6.76
CA GLY A 111 6.98 -1.34 7.13
C GLY A 111 6.12 -0.38 7.97
N TRP A 112 6.73 0.49 8.79
CA TRP A 112 6.01 1.51 9.53
C TRP A 112 5.38 2.56 8.61
N GLN A 113 6.13 3.02 7.62
CA GLN A 113 5.70 4.06 6.69
C GLN A 113 4.66 3.54 5.72
N TYR A 114 4.88 2.34 5.16
CA TYR A 114 3.98 1.76 4.15
C TYR A 114 2.71 1.12 4.72
N PHE A 115 2.64 0.88 6.03
CA PHE A 115 1.46 0.32 6.68
C PHE A 115 0.18 1.12 6.38
N TRP A 116 0.31 2.42 6.22
CA TRP A 116 -0.81 3.37 6.05
C TRP A 116 -1.24 3.56 4.60
N SER A 117 -0.59 2.89 3.64
CA SER A 117 -0.89 3.02 2.20
C SER A 117 -2.17 2.29 1.79
N VAL A 118 -3.27 2.60 2.51
CA VAL A 118 -4.64 2.08 2.31
C VAL A 118 -5.63 3.25 2.35
N GLN A 119 -5.33 4.33 1.64
CA GLN A 119 -6.09 5.58 1.67
C GLN A 119 -7.55 5.42 1.25
N HIS A 120 -7.84 4.39 0.48
CA HIS A 120 -9.16 4.11 -0.08
C HIS A 120 -10.10 3.35 0.88
N ASP A 121 -9.59 2.77 1.96
CA ASP A 121 -10.38 1.93 2.88
C ASP A 121 -9.86 2.08 4.33
N ILE A 122 -9.97 3.29 4.86
CA ILE A 122 -9.50 3.58 6.24
C ILE A 122 -10.31 2.80 7.27
N ASP A 123 -11.63 2.70 7.11
CA ASP A 123 -12.47 1.89 7.98
C ASP A 123 -12.05 0.42 7.97
N GLY A 124 -11.76 -0.13 6.80
CA GLY A 124 -11.23 -1.49 6.66
C GLY A 124 -9.86 -1.67 7.31
N LEU A 125 -8.99 -0.65 7.28
CA LEU A 125 -7.71 -0.68 7.96
C LEU A 125 -7.88 -0.62 9.49
N ILE A 126 -8.81 0.20 9.98
CA ILE A 126 -9.19 0.27 11.40
C ILE A 126 -9.69 -1.11 11.89
N ASP A 127 -10.60 -1.73 11.15
CA ASP A 127 -11.11 -3.07 11.47
C ASP A 127 -10.00 -4.11 11.48
N LEU A 128 -9.11 -4.05 10.49
CA LEU A 128 -7.99 -4.98 10.34
C LEU A 128 -7.01 -4.90 11.52
N THR A 129 -6.82 -3.71 12.08
CA THR A 129 -5.96 -3.50 13.27
C THR A 129 -6.64 -3.90 14.57
N GLY A 130 -7.94 -4.15 14.56
CA GLY A 130 -8.72 -4.55 15.73
C GLY A 130 -9.45 -3.39 16.40
N GLY A 131 -9.82 -2.38 15.62
CA GLY A 131 -10.66 -1.24 16.02
C GLY A 131 -9.89 0.04 16.32
N THR A 132 -10.66 1.12 16.48
CA THR A 132 -10.17 2.49 16.61
C THR A 132 -9.10 2.67 17.68
N SER A 133 -9.23 2.05 18.85
CA SER A 133 -8.23 2.20 19.93
C SER A 133 -6.86 1.65 19.51
N ARG A 134 -6.81 0.46 18.92
CA ARG A 134 -5.55 -0.15 18.45
C ARG A 134 -4.97 0.57 17.26
N PHE A 135 -5.83 1.08 16.39
CA PHE A 135 -5.40 1.90 15.27
C PHE A 135 -4.73 3.20 15.77
N ALA A 136 -5.34 3.92 16.72
CA ALA A 136 -4.78 5.12 17.31
C ALA A 136 -3.47 4.84 18.06
N GLU A 137 -3.41 3.77 18.86
CA GLU A 137 -2.17 3.34 19.53
C GLU A 137 -1.03 3.05 18.56
N LYS A 138 -1.35 2.41 17.42
CA LYS A 138 -0.36 2.14 16.38
C LYS A 138 0.11 3.42 15.69
N LEU A 139 -0.81 4.34 15.43
CA LEU A 139 -0.50 5.65 14.86
C LEU A 139 0.40 6.46 15.80
N ASP A 140 0.08 6.55 17.10
CA ASP A 140 0.93 7.16 18.12
C ASP A 140 2.32 6.50 18.17
N SER A 141 2.35 5.17 18.08
CA SER A 141 3.60 4.41 18.08
C SER A 141 4.49 4.79 16.90
N MET A 142 3.93 5.04 15.72
CA MET A 142 4.70 5.50 14.56
C MET A 142 5.44 6.81 14.84
N PHE A 143 4.79 7.76 15.51
CA PHE A 143 5.38 9.07 15.80
C PHE A 143 6.35 9.07 16.99
N THR A 144 6.32 8.04 17.81
CA THR A 144 7.13 7.93 19.04
C THR A 144 8.24 6.90 18.96
N TYR A 145 8.15 5.93 18.03
CA TYR A 145 9.18 4.91 17.85
C TYR A 145 10.38 5.48 17.10
N HIS A 146 11.54 5.44 17.74
CA HIS A 146 12.80 5.88 17.16
C HIS A 146 13.65 4.65 16.80
N PRO A 147 14.23 4.60 15.60
CA PRO A 147 15.22 3.58 15.25
C PRO A 147 16.47 3.73 16.12
N ALA A 148 17.32 2.71 16.15
CA ALA A 148 18.59 2.80 16.83
C ALA A 148 19.44 3.97 16.31
N ALA A 149 20.14 4.67 17.19
CA ALA A 149 20.81 5.96 16.90
C ALA A 149 21.92 5.88 15.82
N ASP A 150 22.34 4.68 15.45
CA ASP A 150 23.44 4.44 14.51
C ASP A 150 22.96 3.97 13.11
N GLU A 151 21.66 4.02 12.83
CA GLU A 151 21.12 3.57 11.55
C GLU A 151 21.21 4.69 10.50
N GLU A 152 21.94 4.43 9.41
CA GLU A 152 22.04 5.35 8.28
C GLU A 152 20.73 5.31 7.46
N LEU A 153 19.95 6.40 7.54
CA LEU A 153 18.68 6.49 6.86
C LEU A 153 18.87 6.77 5.36
N PRO A 154 18.04 6.18 4.49
CA PRO A 154 18.04 6.51 3.07
C PRO A 154 17.74 8.00 2.82
N ILE A 155 18.22 8.51 1.67
CA ILE A 155 18.11 9.93 1.29
C ILE A 155 16.68 10.49 1.29
N PHE A 156 15.70 9.65 1.02
CA PHE A 156 14.27 10.03 1.03
C PHE A 156 13.64 10.02 2.44
N SER A 157 14.31 9.43 3.43
CA SER A 157 13.85 9.40 4.82
C SER A 157 14.24 10.67 5.55
N THR A 158 13.59 11.77 5.22
CA THR A 158 13.86 13.10 5.77
C THR A 158 12.64 13.64 6.51
N GLY A 159 12.86 14.64 7.38
CA GLY A 159 11.80 15.23 8.17
C GLY A 159 11.15 14.22 9.13
N MET A 160 11.96 13.31 9.68
CA MET A 160 11.49 12.22 10.52
C MET A 160 10.94 12.71 11.85
N ILE A 161 9.75 12.20 12.21
CA ILE A 161 9.17 12.28 13.55
C ILE A 161 8.83 10.83 13.94
N GLY A 162 9.65 10.22 14.78
CA GLY A 162 9.62 8.77 14.96
C GLY A 162 9.88 8.07 13.61
N GLN A 163 8.97 7.21 13.20
CA GLN A 163 8.98 6.54 11.88
C GLN A 163 8.23 7.32 10.78
N TYR A 164 7.58 8.41 11.11
CA TYR A 164 6.91 9.25 10.12
C TYR A 164 7.93 10.06 9.31
N ALA A 165 8.03 9.77 8.02
CA ALA A 165 8.95 10.44 7.09
C ALA A 165 8.21 11.56 6.33
N HIS A 166 8.15 12.77 6.88
CA HIS A 166 7.43 13.89 6.25
C HIS A 166 8.03 14.30 4.89
N GLY A 167 9.31 14.10 4.70
CA GLY A 167 10.00 14.43 3.45
C GLY A 167 9.68 13.51 2.25
N ASN A 168 8.94 12.42 2.46
CA ASN A 168 8.52 11.51 1.41
C ASN A 168 6.99 11.57 1.23
N GLU A 169 6.53 11.85 0.01
CA GLU A 169 5.13 12.13 -0.33
C GLU A 169 4.13 11.03 0.09
N PRO A 170 4.46 9.72 0.02
CA PRO A 170 3.55 8.65 0.46
C PRO A 170 3.10 8.77 1.92
N SER A 171 3.83 9.53 2.74
CA SER A 171 3.51 9.71 4.16
C SER A 171 2.54 10.85 4.45
N HIS A 172 2.27 11.76 3.51
CA HIS A 172 1.60 13.03 3.78
C HIS A 172 0.18 12.90 4.33
N HIS A 173 -0.56 11.84 3.97
CA HIS A 173 -1.92 11.60 4.47
C HIS A 173 -1.94 11.09 5.92
N VAL A 174 -0.83 10.49 6.40
CA VAL A 174 -0.80 9.73 7.66
C VAL A 174 -1.14 10.59 8.87
N ILE A 175 -0.63 11.82 8.92
CA ILE A 175 -0.90 12.74 10.04
C ILE A 175 -2.38 13.07 10.17
N TYR A 176 -3.15 13.02 9.09
CA TYR A 176 -4.58 13.31 9.10
C TYR A 176 -5.43 12.12 9.57
N LEU A 177 -4.85 10.92 9.70
CA LEU A 177 -5.54 9.74 10.19
C LEU A 177 -5.95 9.83 11.67
N PHE A 178 -5.41 10.78 12.42
CA PHE A 178 -5.90 11.12 13.75
C PHE A 178 -7.33 11.69 13.76
N ASN A 179 -7.88 12.04 12.61
CA ASN A 179 -9.24 12.53 12.47
C ASN A 179 -10.23 11.43 12.00
N ALA A 180 -9.76 10.21 11.80
CA ALA A 180 -10.57 9.10 11.32
C ALA A 180 -11.38 8.43 12.43
#